data_26935464e7713b1d140d32f4dac69b79
#
_entry.id   26935464e7713b1d140d32f4dac69b79
#
_cell.length_a   1.000
_cell.length_b   1.000
_cell.length_c   1.000
_cell.angle_alpha   90.00
_cell.angle_beta   90.00
_cell.angle_gamma   90.00
#
_symmetry.space_group_name_H-M   'P 1'
#
loop_
_entity.id
_entity.type
_entity.pdbx_description
1 polymer ?
#
loop_
_entity_poly.entity_id
_entity_poly.type
_entity_poly.pdbx_seq_one_letter_code
_entity_poly.pdbx_strand_id
1 'polypeptide(L)'
;MSKLRDHYLFHAGISCFFYLGYGAFTVVLSMYCQDIGMSASQIAYIVSFAPLLSIATQPFFGYLADKWQSPRKVSILLSFANIVCMFIFAISRNFWILLLSSGLAVSFMNAVTPLTDRIGASSPYQFGKIRLWGSVGYAIMAQVSGLLYQYISPFANFIAGIIGTLITIICIYMVSDPKLSEVPEKEENKLSTVVVMKELVHNIPFMLFLVISFFFWGACSTNFNYLSLFIKSQGGTASQVGTYQLFATLFEIPMILATDYIIKKIPYRYIMMFAIIMSMINFAWYATLPSVNMIIYVFVFKGFSTVLFTMITVRLVMVLVKEEYVSTAYGIQAMLGKGVGAMLFQLIGGRIIDSIGMNGFYLFLFAGITIAFVVTLFFRMPKKVRV
;
A
#
# COMPACT_ATOMS: atom_id res chain seq x y z
N MET A 1 -26.01 17.29 -20.10
CA MET A 1 -24.95 16.99 -19.15
C MET A 1 -25.43 16.31 -17.85
N SER A 2 -26.67 16.53 -17.37
CA SER A 2 -27.18 15.91 -16.13
C SER A 2 -27.31 14.38 -16.16
N LYS A 3 -27.65 13.79 -17.31
CA LYS A 3 -27.83 12.32 -17.45
C LYS A 3 -26.53 11.49 -17.47
N LEU A 4 -25.37 12.11 -17.62
CA LEU A 4 -24.07 11.44 -17.63
C LEU A 4 -23.37 11.49 -16.26
N ARG A 5 -23.84 12.34 -15.36
CA ARG A 5 -23.26 12.48 -14.03
C ARG A 5 -23.58 11.24 -13.18
N ASP A 6 -22.64 10.79 -12.35
CA ASP A 6 -22.76 9.61 -11.47
C ASP A 6 -22.96 8.26 -12.19
N HIS A 7 -22.60 8.18 -13.48
CA HIS A 7 -22.64 6.89 -14.18
C HIS A 7 -21.55 5.93 -13.66
N TYR A 8 -21.87 4.62 -13.63
CA TYR A 8 -20.95 3.56 -13.16
C TYR A 8 -19.53 3.68 -13.72
N LEU A 9 -19.41 4.01 -15.02
CA LEU A 9 -18.10 4.12 -15.69
C LEU A 9 -17.19 5.16 -15.05
N PHE A 10 -17.72 6.26 -14.52
CA PHE A 10 -16.88 7.27 -13.84
C PHE A 10 -16.41 6.79 -12.48
N HIS A 11 -17.24 6.09 -11.70
CA HIS A 11 -16.84 5.48 -10.44
C HIS A 11 -15.78 4.39 -10.66
N ALA A 12 -15.98 3.51 -11.64
CA ALA A 12 -15.01 2.49 -12.04
C ALA A 12 -13.72 3.14 -12.59
N GLY A 13 -13.87 4.21 -13.39
CA GLY A 13 -12.77 4.99 -13.95
C GLY A 13 -11.91 5.65 -12.89
N ILE A 14 -12.49 6.22 -11.83
CA ILE A 14 -11.73 6.75 -10.68
C ILE A 14 -10.78 5.69 -10.15
N SER A 15 -11.29 4.51 -9.82
CA SER A 15 -10.46 3.43 -9.28
C SER A 15 -9.42 2.95 -10.30
N CYS A 16 -9.83 2.68 -11.54
CA CYS A 16 -8.96 2.15 -12.58
C CYS A 16 -7.79 3.09 -12.89
N PHE A 17 -8.08 4.33 -13.24
CA PHE A 17 -7.06 5.28 -13.68
C PHE A 17 -6.21 5.82 -12.53
N PHE A 18 -6.74 5.91 -11.32
CA PHE A 18 -5.96 6.22 -10.13
C PHE A 18 -4.88 5.17 -9.88
N TYR A 19 -5.24 3.89 -9.86
CA TYR A 19 -4.27 2.83 -9.64
C TYR A 19 -3.37 2.57 -10.86
N LEU A 20 -3.82 2.91 -12.06
CA LEU A 20 -2.97 2.99 -13.25
C LEU A 20 -1.87 4.06 -13.05
N GLY A 21 -2.24 5.27 -12.63
CA GLY A 21 -1.28 6.34 -12.33
C GLY A 21 -0.31 5.96 -11.20
N TYR A 22 -0.81 5.31 -10.16
CA TYR A 22 -0.02 4.79 -9.05
C TYR A 22 1.01 3.75 -9.53
N GLY A 23 0.59 2.77 -10.33
CA GLY A 23 1.45 1.73 -10.89
C GLY A 23 2.54 2.30 -11.82
N ALA A 24 2.18 3.25 -12.68
CA ALA A 24 3.12 3.91 -13.57
C ALA A 24 4.29 4.56 -12.83
N PHE A 25 4.04 5.13 -11.67
CA PHE A 25 5.06 5.80 -10.87
C PHE A 25 5.85 4.82 -9.99
N THR A 26 5.15 3.93 -9.28
CA THR A 26 5.78 3.16 -8.18
C THR A 26 6.50 1.90 -8.63
N VAL A 27 6.06 1.23 -9.71
CA VAL A 27 6.62 -0.07 -10.15
C VAL A 27 8.10 0.03 -10.52
N VAL A 28 8.50 1.13 -11.17
CA VAL A 28 9.87 1.33 -11.67
C VAL A 28 10.65 2.39 -10.90
N LEU A 29 10.07 2.99 -9.85
CA LEU A 29 10.67 4.10 -9.12
C LEU A 29 12.09 3.80 -8.64
N SER A 30 12.29 2.68 -7.93
CA SER A 30 13.59 2.32 -7.39
C SER A 30 14.59 1.96 -8.49
N MET A 31 14.15 1.28 -9.55
CA MET A 31 14.99 0.98 -10.72
C MET A 31 15.45 2.27 -11.42
N TYR A 32 14.56 3.23 -11.60
CA TYR A 32 14.90 4.53 -12.17
C TYR A 32 15.92 5.29 -11.33
N CYS A 33 15.74 5.34 -10.01
CA CYS A 33 16.72 5.97 -9.12
C CYS A 33 18.10 5.30 -9.23
N GLN A 34 18.17 3.98 -9.37
CA GLN A 34 19.42 3.26 -9.60
C GLN A 34 20.03 3.61 -10.97
N ASP A 35 19.22 3.70 -12.03
CA ASP A 35 19.70 4.00 -13.40
C ASP A 35 20.30 5.41 -13.52
N ILE A 36 19.85 6.36 -12.68
CA ILE A 36 20.43 7.69 -12.57
C ILE A 36 21.61 7.78 -11.61
N GLY A 37 22.13 6.62 -11.12
CA GLY A 37 23.35 6.52 -10.35
C GLY A 37 23.19 6.62 -8.82
N MET A 38 21.98 6.47 -8.28
CA MET A 38 21.76 6.50 -6.83
C MET A 38 22.15 5.18 -6.17
N SER A 39 22.78 5.25 -5.01
CA SER A 39 23.04 4.08 -4.17
C SER A 39 21.74 3.53 -3.56
N ALA A 40 21.76 2.27 -3.10
CA ALA A 40 20.58 1.68 -2.45
C ALA A 40 20.19 2.43 -1.17
N SER A 41 21.16 3.01 -0.45
CA SER A 41 20.89 3.88 0.71
C SER A 41 20.19 5.17 0.31
N GLN A 42 20.57 5.81 -0.80
CA GLN A 42 19.87 7.00 -1.30
C GLN A 42 18.46 6.67 -1.75
N ILE A 43 18.27 5.55 -2.44
CA ILE A 43 16.94 5.05 -2.81
C ILE A 43 16.10 4.78 -1.55
N ALA A 44 16.72 4.24 -0.48
CA ALA A 44 16.05 4.03 0.80
C ALA A 44 15.44 5.31 1.38
N TYR A 45 16.19 6.41 1.37
CA TYR A 45 15.64 7.71 1.80
C TYR A 45 14.46 8.15 0.94
N ILE A 46 14.57 8.03 -0.39
CA ILE A 46 13.51 8.41 -1.33
C ILE A 46 12.22 7.61 -1.08
N VAL A 47 12.29 6.28 -0.98
CA VAL A 47 11.09 5.45 -0.82
C VAL A 47 10.53 5.48 0.60
N SER A 48 11.37 5.72 1.62
CA SER A 48 10.94 5.80 3.02
C SER A 48 10.29 7.13 3.39
N PHE A 49 10.50 8.17 2.59
CA PHE A 49 9.96 9.50 2.88
C PHE A 49 8.45 9.57 2.69
N ALA A 50 7.89 8.82 1.73
CA ALA A 50 6.45 8.78 1.49
C ALA A 50 5.64 8.20 2.66
N PRO A 51 5.98 7.02 3.25
CA PRO A 51 5.35 6.53 4.47
C PRO A 51 5.40 7.53 5.62
N LEU A 52 6.54 8.20 5.82
CA LEU A 52 6.71 9.22 6.85
C LEU A 52 5.74 10.40 6.65
N LEU A 53 5.69 10.95 5.44
CA LEU A 53 4.77 12.05 5.12
C LEU A 53 3.31 11.62 5.22
N SER A 54 2.99 10.37 4.87
CA SER A 54 1.62 9.85 4.89
C SER A 54 1.02 9.83 6.30
N ILE A 55 1.84 9.73 7.35
CA ILE A 55 1.39 9.81 8.75
C ILE A 55 0.70 11.16 9.03
N ALA A 56 1.21 12.24 8.47
CA ALA A 56 0.64 13.58 8.65
C ALA A 56 -0.38 13.93 7.57
N THR A 57 -0.10 13.61 6.30
CA THR A 57 -0.93 14.03 5.16
C THR A 57 -2.29 13.35 5.15
N GLN A 58 -2.39 12.07 5.47
CA GLN A 58 -3.67 11.36 5.45
C GLN A 58 -4.69 11.93 6.45
N PRO A 59 -4.38 12.11 7.76
CA PRO A 59 -5.30 12.72 8.70
C PRO A 59 -5.62 14.18 8.36
N PHE A 60 -4.61 14.96 7.93
CA PHE A 60 -4.79 16.36 7.58
C PHE A 60 -5.77 16.55 6.43
N PHE A 61 -5.60 15.82 5.33
CA PHE A 61 -6.47 15.94 4.16
C PHE A 61 -7.82 15.23 4.37
N GLY A 62 -7.88 14.20 5.23
CA GLY A 62 -9.14 13.64 5.72
C GLY A 62 -9.97 14.70 6.45
N TYR A 63 -9.36 15.39 7.44
CA TYR A 63 -9.99 16.51 8.15
C TYR A 63 -10.43 17.64 7.21
N LEU A 64 -9.57 17.98 6.22
CA LEU A 64 -9.90 19.03 5.25
C LEU A 64 -11.10 18.64 4.38
N ALA A 65 -11.22 17.37 4.00
CA ALA A 65 -12.35 16.86 3.24
C ALA A 65 -13.65 16.91 4.05
N ASP A 66 -13.59 16.64 5.35
CA ASP A 66 -14.74 16.76 6.26
C ASP A 66 -15.11 18.24 6.48
N LYS A 67 -14.14 19.12 6.72
CA LYS A 67 -14.36 20.56 6.88
C LYS A 67 -14.97 21.21 5.63
N TRP A 68 -14.52 20.82 4.45
CA TRP A 68 -15.08 21.33 3.18
C TRP A 68 -16.33 20.58 2.75
N GLN A 69 -16.71 19.53 3.47
CA GLN A 69 -17.83 18.64 3.14
C GLN A 69 -17.76 18.13 1.69
N SER A 70 -16.57 17.98 1.16
CA SER A 70 -16.33 17.61 -0.22
C SER A 70 -15.04 16.79 -0.39
N PRO A 71 -15.12 15.46 -0.20
CA PRO A 71 -14.03 14.55 -0.56
C PRO A 71 -13.58 14.71 -2.01
N ARG A 72 -14.53 15.04 -2.89
CA ARG A 72 -14.29 15.31 -4.31
C ARG A 72 -13.30 16.46 -4.53
N LYS A 73 -13.54 17.63 -3.93
CA LYS A 73 -12.66 18.82 -4.09
C LYS A 73 -11.25 18.54 -3.60
N VAL A 74 -11.13 17.89 -2.42
CA VAL A 74 -9.82 17.57 -1.85
C VAL A 74 -9.10 16.52 -2.70
N SER A 75 -9.81 15.51 -3.23
CA SER A 75 -9.20 14.52 -4.14
C SER A 75 -8.67 15.16 -5.43
N ILE A 76 -9.41 16.10 -6.01
CA ILE A 76 -8.96 16.86 -7.20
C ILE A 76 -7.72 17.69 -6.88
N LEU A 77 -7.73 18.42 -5.76
CA LEU A 77 -6.58 19.23 -5.32
C LEU A 77 -5.32 18.38 -5.15
N LEU A 78 -5.44 17.25 -4.44
CA LEU A 78 -4.33 16.34 -4.21
C LEU A 78 -3.84 15.67 -5.48
N SER A 79 -4.76 15.28 -6.37
CA SER A 79 -4.39 14.68 -7.67
C SER A 79 -3.65 15.68 -8.55
N PHE A 80 -4.05 16.95 -8.53
CA PHE A 80 -3.32 18.01 -9.24
C PHE A 80 -1.93 18.25 -8.64
N ALA A 81 -1.83 18.34 -7.32
CA ALA A 81 -0.53 18.46 -6.63
C ALA A 81 0.37 17.25 -6.91
N ASN A 82 -0.20 16.05 -6.99
CA ASN A 82 0.50 14.84 -7.38
C ASN A 82 1.10 14.94 -8.80
N ILE A 83 0.33 15.43 -9.79
CA ILE A 83 0.83 15.65 -11.16
C ILE A 83 2.06 16.56 -11.16
N VAL A 84 1.99 17.68 -10.42
CA VAL A 84 3.12 18.62 -10.29
C VAL A 84 4.34 17.92 -9.70
N CYS A 85 4.16 17.15 -8.63
CA CYS A 85 5.25 16.41 -8.00
C CYS A 85 5.85 15.34 -8.94
N MET A 86 5.01 14.59 -9.68
CA MET A 86 5.48 13.60 -10.65
C MET A 86 6.26 14.26 -11.79
N PHE A 87 5.81 15.41 -12.27
CA PHE A 87 6.51 16.15 -13.31
C PHE A 87 7.88 16.66 -12.82
N ILE A 88 7.94 17.26 -11.63
CA ILE A 88 9.20 17.70 -11.01
C ILE A 88 10.15 16.50 -10.83
N PHE A 89 9.64 15.35 -10.38
CA PHE A 89 10.43 14.13 -10.25
C PHE A 89 11.01 13.69 -11.60
N ALA A 90 10.20 13.70 -12.66
CA ALA A 90 10.59 13.21 -13.98
C ALA A 90 11.73 14.01 -14.61
N ILE A 91 11.77 15.33 -14.37
CA ILE A 91 12.78 16.22 -14.96
C ILE A 91 14.03 16.43 -14.09
N SER A 92 13.95 16.08 -12.80
CA SER A 92 15.04 16.33 -11.85
C SER A 92 16.08 15.19 -11.86
N ARG A 93 17.31 15.53 -11.47
CA ARG A 93 18.39 14.59 -11.16
C ARG A 93 18.97 14.87 -9.77
N ASN A 94 18.52 15.91 -9.11
CA ASN A 94 18.99 16.29 -7.78
C ASN A 94 18.35 15.41 -6.72
N PHE A 95 19.15 14.80 -5.84
CA PHE A 95 18.70 13.91 -4.78
C PHE A 95 17.59 14.53 -3.89
N TRP A 96 17.77 15.79 -3.46
CA TRP A 96 16.80 16.43 -2.55
C TRP A 96 15.46 16.71 -3.22
N ILE A 97 15.51 17.11 -4.51
CA ILE A 97 14.29 17.33 -5.29
C ILE A 97 13.57 16.00 -5.54
N LEU A 98 14.30 14.94 -5.87
CA LEU A 98 13.73 13.61 -6.06
C LEU A 98 13.12 13.05 -4.77
N LEU A 99 13.80 13.23 -3.63
CA LEU A 99 13.30 12.84 -2.31
C LEU A 99 11.99 13.56 -1.96
N LEU A 100 11.95 14.88 -2.10
CA LEU A 100 10.77 15.67 -1.78
C LEU A 100 9.62 15.40 -2.74
N SER A 101 9.89 15.40 -4.04
CA SER A 101 8.85 15.23 -5.06
C SER A 101 8.24 13.83 -5.05
N SER A 102 9.06 12.77 -4.93
CA SER A 102 8.53 11.39 -4.82
C SER A 102 7.77 11.16 -3.51
N GLY A 103 8.32 11.65 -2.40
CA GLY A 103 7.68 11.54 -1.09
C GLY A 103 6.32 12.23 -1.06
N LEU A 104 6.23 13.45 -1.57
CA LEU A 104 4.97 14.17 -1.69
C LEU A 104 4.02 13.50 -2.69
N ALA A 105 4.50 13.07 -3.87
CA ALA A 105 3.67 12.41 -4.86
C ALA A 105 2.98 11.18 -4.28
N VAL A 106 3.75 10.25 -3.69
CA VAL A 106 3.19 9.02 -3.11
C VAL A 106 2.34 9.29 -1.87
N SER A 107 2.71 10.28 -1.03
CA SER A 107 1.90 10.62 0.14
C SER A 107 0.55 11.24 -0.25
N PHE A 108 0.49 12.04 -1.32
CA PHE A 108 -0.78 12.55 -1.86
C PHE A 108 -1.62 11.42 -2.46
N MET A 109 -1.04 10.48 -3.20
CA MET A 109 -1.75 9.28 -3.66
C MET A 109 -2.34 8.49 -2.48
N ASN A 110 -1.57 8.30 -1.41
CA ASN A 110 -2.04 7.61 -0.21
C ASN A 110 -3.17 8.35 0.49
N ALA A 111 -3.18 9.70 0.46
CA ALA A 111 -4.26 10.51 1.03
C ALA A 111 -5.52 10.53 0.13
N VAL A 112 -5.37 10.45 -1.20
CA VAL A 112 -6.50 10.37 -2.15
C VAL A 112 -7.25 9.03 -2.02
N THR A 113 -6.55 7.93 -1.73
CA THR A 113 -7.15 6.59 -1.67
C THR A 113 -8.40 6.52 -0.78
N PRO A 114 -8.37 6.89 0.52
CA PRO A 114 -9.56 6.82 1.37
C PRO A 114 -10.67 7.79 0.92
N LEU A 115 -10.32 8.91 0.31
CA LEU A 115 -11.29 9.87 -0.20
C LEU A 115 -12.05 9.33 -1.42
N THR A 116 -11.35 8.70 -2.36
CA THR A 116 -11.95 8.06 -3.53
C THR A 116 -12.72 6.80 -3.15
N ASP A 117 -12.24 6.03 -2.16
CA ASP A 117 -12.98 4.89 -1.61
C ASP A 117 -14.30 5.36 -0.96
N ARG A 118 -14.32 6.50 -0.25
CA ARG A 118 -15.53 7.12 0.29
C ARG A 118 -16.51 7.53 -0.81
N ILE A 119 -16.03 8.14 -1.90
CA ILE A 119 -16.85 8.51 -3.07
C ILE A 119 -17.47 7.24 -3.68
N GLY A 120 -16.67 6.18 -3.86
CA GLY A 120 -17.14 4.90 -4.41
C GLY A 120 -18.16 4.19 -3.51
N ALA A 121 -17.92 4.17 -2.19
CA ALA A 121 -18.80 3.55 -1.21
C ALA A 121 -20.17 4.27 -1.07
N SER A 122 -20.19 5.57 -1.31
CA SER A 122 -21.42 6.39 -1.26
C SER A 122 -22.22 6.34 -2.58
N SER A 123 -21.71 5.65 -3.59
CA SER A 123 -22.38 5.51 -4.88
C SER A 123 -23.53 4.48 -4.81
N PRO A 124 -24.49 4.51 -5.75
CA PRO A 124 -25.56 3.51 -5.81
C PRO A 124 -25.07 2.13 -6.25
N TYR A 125 -23.79 1.99 -6.57
CA TYR A 125 -23.19 0.76 -7.09
C TYR A 125 -22.49 -0.04 -5.99
N GLN A 126 -22.28 -1.34 -6.23
CA GLN A 126 -21.54 -2.20 -5.30
C GLN A 126 -20.07 -1.76 -5.25
N PHE A 127 -19.63 -1.26 -4.10
CA PHE A 127 -18.28 -0.75 -3.89
C PHE A 127 -17.19 -1.77 -4.30
N GLY A 128 -17.37 -3.06 -3.97
CA GLY A 128 -16.44 -4.11 -4.35
C GLY A 128 -16.21 -4.20 -5.86
N LYS A 129 -17.25 -4.02 -6.68
CA LYS A 129 -17.12 -4.00 -8.14
C LYS A 129 -16.38 -2.77 -8.65
N ILE A 130 -16.61 -1.60 -8.02
CA ILE A 130 -15.87 -0.37 -8.34
C ILE A 130 -14.39 -0.56 -7.98
N ARG A 131 -14.10 -1.05 -6.79
CA ARG A 131 -12.73 -1.21 -6.26
C ARG A 131 -11.91 -2.23 -7.05
N LEU A 132 -12.56 -3.24 -7.63
CA LEU A 132 -11.93 -4.27 -8.45
C LEU A 132 -11.24 -3.67 -9.70
N TRP A 133 -11.83 -2.60 -10.28
CA TRP A 133 -11.22 -1.89 -11.40
C TRP A 133 -9.88 -1.25 -11.05
N GLY A 134 -9.66 -0.93 -9.78
CA GLY A 134 -8.34 -0.46 -9.29
C GLY A 134 -7.26 -1.53 -9.43
N SER A 135 -7.57 -2.79 -9.06
CA SER A 135 -6.64 -3.91 -9.25
C SER A 135 -6.36 -4.18 -10.73
N VAL A 136 -7.39 -4.07 -11.58
CA VAL A 136 -7.24 -4.21 -13.03
C VAL A 136 -6.35 -3.11 -13.60
N GLY A 137 -6.60 -1.84 -13.23
CA GLY A 137 -5.79 -0.70 -13.68
C GLY A 137 -4.32 -0.82 -13.25
N TYR A 138 -4.09 -1.20 -11.98
CA TYR A 138 -2.73 -1.43 -11.49
C TYR A 138 -2.04 -2.58 -12.22
N ALA A 139 -2.70 -3.73 -12.41
CA ALA A 139 -2.13 -4.90 -13.05
C ALA A 139 -1.73 -4.62 -14.50
N ILE A 140 -2.62 -3.98 -15.27
CA ILE A 140 -2.34 -3.58 -16.66
C ILE A 140 -1.14 -2.62 -16.68
N MET A 141 -1.19 -1.58 -15.85
CA MET A 141 -0.13 -0.58 -15.85
C MET A 141 1.20 -1.12 -15.35
N ALA A 142 1.22 -2.06 -14.44
CA ALA A 142 2.45 -2.69 -14.00
C ALA A 142 3.22 -3.33 -15.17
N GLN A 143 2.51 -4.06 -16.04
CA GLN A 143 3.11 -4.62 -17.26
C GLN A 143 3.49 -3.55 -18.28
N VAL A 144 2.58 -2.61 -18.54
CA VAL A 144 2.81 -1.49 -19.47
C VAL A 144 4.00 -0.65 -19.00
N SER A 145 4.13 -0.40 -17.70
CA SER A 145 5.26 0.30 -17.08
C SER A 145 6.60 -0.34 -17.42
N GLY A 146 6.69 -1.67 -17.27
CA GLY A 146 7.90 -2.39 -17.60
C GLY A 146 8.26 -2.29 -19.09
N LEU A 147 7.25 -2.36 -19.98
CA LEU A 147 7.44 -2.23 -21.42
C LEU A 147 7.82 -0.80 -21.83
N LEU A 148 7.13 0.21 -21.31
CA LEU A 148 7.45 1.62 -21.59
C LEU A 148 8.87 1.96 -21.13
N TYR A 149 9.25 1.50 -19.94
CA TYR A 149 10.58 1.71 -19.38
C TYR A 149 11.67 1.08 -20.26
N GLN A 150 11.46 -0.15 -20.72
CA GLN A 150 12.45 -0.93 -21.44
C GLN A 150 12.59 -0.50 -22.91
N TYR A 151 11.48 -0.23 -23.60
CA TYR A 151 11.46 -0.05 -25.05
C TYR A 151 11.31 1.41 -25.50
N ILE A 152 10.86 2.31 -24.64
CA ILE A 152 10.67 3.72 -24.97
C ILE A 152 11.57 4.60 -24.13
N SER A 153 11.20 4.84 -22.87
CA SER A 153 12.04 5.57 -21.91
C SER A 153 11.40 5.58 -20.50
N PRO A 154 12.18 5.80 -19.44
CA PRO A 154 11.62 6.05 -18.09
C PRO A 154 10.67 7.24 -18.06
N PHE A 155 10.92 8.27 -18.87
CA PHE A 155 10.09 9.47 -18.94
C PHE A 155 8.69 9.18 -19.46
N ALA A 156 8.53 8.26 -20.43
CA ALA A 156 7.23 7.83 -20.92
C ALA A 156 6.34 7.23 -19.83
N ASN A 157 6.97 6.57 -18.85
CA ASN A 157 6.27 6.03 -17.69
C ASN A 157 5.65 7.13 -16.79
N PHE A 158 6.43 8.17 -16.52
CA PHE A 158 5.93 9.31 -15.72
C PHE A 158 4.82 10.06 -16.45
N ILE A 159 4.94 10.23 -17.79
CA ILE A 159 3.86 10.80 -18.60
C ILE A 159 2.60 9.94 -18.53
N ALA A 160 2.71 8.62 -18.66
CA ALA A 160 1.56 7.71 -18.53
C ALA A 160 0.89 7.83 -17.15
N GLY A 161 1.69 7.99 -16.09
CA GLY A 161 1.18 8.26 -14.74
C GLY A 161 0.43 9.58 -14.63
N ILE A 162 0.96 10.64 -15.22
CA ILE A 162 0.32 11.97 -15.28
C ILE A 162 -1.00 11.88 -16.05
N ILE A 163 -1.02 11.22 -17.21
CA ILE A 163 -2.24 11.03 -18.02
C ILE A 163 -3.29 10.24 -17.21
N GLY A 164 -2.90 9.13 -16.55
CA GLY A 164 -3.80 8.37 -15.69
C GLY A 164 -4.40 9.21 -14.58
N THR A 165 -3.59 10.05 -13.93
CA THR A 165 -4.05 10.96 -12.87
C THR A 165 -4.98 12.06 -13.44
N LEU A 166 -4.71 12.61 -14.63
CA LEU A 166 -5.60 13.56 -15.30
C LEU A 166 -6.96 12.95 -15.62
N ILE A 167 -6.98 11.71 -16.14
CA ILE A 167 -8.25 11.00 -16.39
C ILE A 167 -8.99 10.75 -15.07
N THR A 168 -8.26 10.43 -13.99
CA THR A 168 -8.84 10.29 -12.64
C THR A 168 -9.53 11.60 -12.20
N ILE A 169 -8.88 12.76 -12.39
CA ILE A 169 -9.47 14.08 -12.08
C ILE A 169 -10.75 14.29 -12.89
N ILE A 170 -10.76 13.97 -14.18
CA ILE A 170 -11.95 14.09 -15.04
C ILE A 170 -13.07 13.18 -14.52
N CYS A 171 -12.76 11.93 -14.17
CA CYS A 171 -13.75 11.01 -13.61
C CYS A 171 -14.31 11.52 -12.27
N ILE A 172 -13.45 12.01 -11.37
CA ILE A 172 -13.88 12.60 -10.09
C ILE A 172 -14.77 13.84 -10.33
N TYR A 173 -14.46 14.65 -11.34
CA TYR A 173 -15.27 15.82 -11.68
C TYR A 173 -16.67 15.44 -12.14
N MET A 174 -16.84 14.30 -12.81
CA MET A 174 -18.12 13.78 -13.31
C MET A 174 -18.98 13.08 -12.26
N VAL A 175 -18.47 12.92 -11.03
CA VAL A 175 -19.19 12.29 -9.92
C VAL A 175 -19.62 13.35 -8.90
N SER A 176 -20.79 13.18 -8.29
CA SER A 176 -21.29 14.07 -7.24
C SER A 176 -20.55 13.82 -5.92
N ASP A 177 -20.46 14.88 -5.10
CA ASP A 177 -20.00 14.66 -3.73
C ASP A 177 -20.94 13.72 -2.98
N PRO A 178 -20.40 12.83 -2.15
CA PRO A 178 -21.23 12.05 -1.26
C PRO A 178 -22.17 12.98 -0.47
N LYS A 179 -23.46 12.72 -0.55
CA LYS A 179 -24.37 13.34 0.42
C LYS A 179 -23.87 12.88 1.79
N LEU A 180 -23.35 13.80 2.57
CA LEU A 180 -23.21 13.56 3.99
C LEU A 180 -24.65 13.31 4.49
N SER A 181 -25.05 12.03 4.60
CA SER A 181 -26.06 11.71 5.59
C SER A 181 -25.55 12.42 6.83
N GLU A 182 -26.38 13.27 7.41
CA GLU A 182 -26.24 13.67 8.78
C GLU A 182 -26.00 12.37 9.55
N VAL A 183 -24.74 11.96 9.65
CA VAL A 183 -24.36 11.02 10.70
C VAL A 183 -24.82 11.82 11.91
N PRO A 184 -25.86 11.37 12.64
CA PRO A 184 -26.22 12.01 13.88
C PRO A 184 -24.86 12.18 14.55
N GLU A 185 -24.51 13.39 14.96
CA GLU A 185 -23.46 13.56 15.94
C GLU A 185 -23.88 12.57 17.05
N LYS A 186 -23.42 11.31 16.89
CA LYS A 186 -23.30 10.47 18.07
C LYS A 186 -22.50 11.41 18.93
N GLU A 187 -23.14 11.92 19.98
CA GLU A 187 -22.44 12.59 21.06
C GLU A 187 -21.15 11.82 21.21
N GLU A 188 -20.11 12.36 20.57
CA GLU A 188 -18.77 11.88 20.84
C GLU A 188 -18.68 12.13 22.34
N ASN A 189 -18.97 11.09 23.09
CA ASN A 189 -18.36 10.96 24.39
C ASN A 189 -16.89 11.11 24.08
N LYS A 190 -16.40 12.36 24.17
CA LYS A 190 -15.01 12.72 23.98
C LYS A 190 -14.22 12.06 25.07
N LEU A 191 -14.15 10.72 24.97
CA LEU A 191 -13.19 9.96 25.76
C LEU A 191 -11.85 10.60 25.44
N SER A 192 -11.23 11.19 26.45
CA SER A 192 -9.95 11.85 26.31
C SER A 192 -9.04 10.92 25.51
N THR A 193 -8.43 11.41 24.41
CA THR A 193 -7.49 10.66 23.60
C THR A 193 -6.47 9.91 24.45
N VAL A 194 -6.11 10.50 25.61
CA VAL A 194 -5.20 9.91 26.59
C VAL A 194 -5.79 8.64 27.22
N VAL A 195 -7.10 8.60 27.50
CA VAL A 195 -7.77 7.42 28.06
C VAL A 195 -7.80 6.29 27.05
N VAL A 196 -8.15 6.60 25.79
CA VAL A 196 -8.13 5.62 24.68
C VAL A 196 -6.73 5.04 24.51
N MET A 197 -5.70 5.88 24.43
CA MET A 197 -4.31 5.45 24.29
C MET A 197 -3.85 4.59 25.46
N LYS A 198 -4.19 4.97 26.69
CA LYS A 198 -3.86 4.19 27.90
C LYS A 198 -4.49 2.81 27.85
N GLU A 199 -5.76 2.71 27.46
CA GLU A 199 -6.46 1.43 27.36
C GLU A 199 -5.88 0.53 26.25
N LEU A 200 -5.56 1.10 25.08
CA LEU A 200 -4.93 0.37 23.98
C LEU A 200 -3.54 -0.15 24.34
N VAL A 201 -2.72 0.63 25.05
CA VAL A 201 -1.38 0.21 25.49
C VAL A 201 -1.44 -0.91 26.53
N HIS A 202 -2.46 -0.96 27.38
CA HIS A 202 -2.64 -2.04 28.35
C HIS A 202 -3.26 -3.31 27.74
N ASN A 203 -3.75 -3.24 26.50
CA ASN A 203 -4.31 -4.39 25.81
C ASN A 203 -3.18 -5.23 25.19
N ILE A 204 -2.67 -6.20 25.95
CA ILE A 204 -1.54 -7.06 25.55
C ILE A 204 -1.78 -7.74 24.19
N PRO A 205 -2.95 -8.37 23.89
CA PRO A 205 -3.20 -8.93 22.57
C PRO A 205 -3.08 -7.92 21.42
N PHE A 206 -3.59 -6.70 21.63
CA PHE A 206 -3.47 -5.64 20.64
C PHE A 206 -2.00 -5.18 20.47
N MET A 207 -1.25 -5.03 21.55
CA MET A 207 0.18 -4.68 21.50
C MET A 207 1.01 -5.74 20.78
N LEU A 208 0.78 -7.03 21.04
CA LEU A 208 1.42 -8.11 20.30
C LEU A 208 1.08 -8.05 18.80
N PHE A 209 -0.18 -7.78 18.47
CA PHE A 209 -0.59 -7.61 17.07
C PHE A 209 0.07 -6.39 16.40
N LEU A 210 0.30 -5.29 17.11
CA LEU A 210 1.06 -4.14 16.60
C LEU A 210 2.50 -4.52 16.30
N VAL A 211 3.17 -5.27 17.17
CA VAL A 211 4.54 -5.76 16.94
C VAL A 211 4.59 -6.69 15.72
N ILE A 212 3.65 -7.63 15.60
CA ILE A 212 3.55 -8.50 14.43
C ILE A 212 3.36 -7.68 13.17
N SER A 213 2.45 -6.70 13.19
CA SER A 213 2.17 -5.83 12.04
C SER A 213 3.38 -4.97 11.64
N PHE A 214 4.14 -4.50 12.63
CA PHE A 214 5.37 -3.71 12.40
C PHE A 214 6.40 -4.51 11.60
N PHE A 215 6.73 -5.71 12.04
CA PHE A 215 7.71 -6.55 11.35
C PHE A 215 7.20 -7.09 10.02
N PHE A 216 5.92 -7.49 9.95
CA PHE A 216 5.31 -8.00 8.73
C PHE A 216 5.27 -6.94 7.63
N TRP A 217 4.67 -5.79 7.90
CA TRP A 217 4.57 -4.71 6.92
C TRP A 217 5.90 -4.05 6.65
N GLY A 218 6.77 -3.96 7.67
CA GLY A 218 8.14 -3.51 7.49
C GLY A 218 8.86 -4.32 6.41
N ALA A 219 8.86 -5.65 6.53
CA ALA A 219 9.50 -6.54 5.57
C ALA A 219 8.79 -6.54 4.21
N CYS A 220 7.46 -6.70 4.17
CA CYS A 220 6.70 -6.80 2.91
C CYS A 220 6.71 -5.51 2.09
N SER A 221 6.55 -4.33 2.72
CA SER A 221 6.63 -3.04 2.03
C SER A 221 8.02 -2.75 1.50
N THR A 222 9.04 -3.14 2.25
CA THR A 222 10.43 -3.00 1.81
C THR A 222 10.71 -3.89 0.61
N ASN A 223 10.32 -5.16 0.66
CA ASN A 223 10.44 -6.04 -0.51
C ASN A 223 9.72 -5.47 -1.74
N PHE A 224 8.52 -4.91 -1.58
CA PHE A 224 7.78 -4.29 -2.68
C PHE A 224 8.59 -3.19 -3.38
N ASN A 225 9.20 -2.29 -2.62
CA ASN A 225 9.97 -1.17 -3.16
C ASN A 225 11.32 -1.57 -3.75
N TYR A 226 11.94 -2.64 -3.25
CA TYR A 226 13.28 -3.07 -3.71
C TYR A 226 13.25 -4.24 -4.70
N LEU A 227 12.08 -4.80 -4.98
CA LEU A 227 11.95 -5.93 -5.89
C LEU A 227 12.46 -5.63 -7.30
N SER A 228 12.23 -4.42 -7.81
CA SER A 228 12.74 -4.00 -9.12
C SER A 228 14.28 -3.96 -9.17
N LEU A 229 14.91 -3.52 -8.07
CA LEU A 229 16.37 -3.57 -7.93
C LEU A 229 16.86 -5.02 -7.88
N PHE A 230 16.15 -5.88 -7.14
CA PHE A 230 16.50 -7.29 -7.03
C PHE A 230 16.44 -8.00 -8.39
N ILE A 231 15.33 -7.87 -9.12
CA ILE A 231 15.19 -8.46 -10.46
C ILE A 231 16.33 -7.96 -11.37
N LYS A 232 16.63 -6.66 -11.32
CA LYS A 232 17.73 -6.08 -12.10
C LYS A 232 19.10 -6.61 -11.69
N SER A 233 19.37 -6.79 -10.40
CA SER A 233 20.63 -7.36 -9.91
C SER A 233 20.88 -8.80 -10.35
N GLN A 234 19.80 -9.54 -10.66
CA GLN A 234 19.86 -10.90 -11.23
C GLN A 234 19.90 -10.89 -12.78
N GLY A 235 20.15 -9.74 -13.42
CA GLY A 235 20.20 -9.59 -14.87
C GLY A 235 18.81 -9.47 -15.53
N GLY A 236 17.77 -9.25 -14.75
CA GLY A 236 16.40 -9.08 -15.26
C GLY A 236 16.13 -7.70 -15.86
N THR A 237 15.05 -7.62 -16.64
CA THR A 237 14.62 -6.42 -17.34
C THR A 237 13.43 -5.74 -16.66
N ALA A 238 13.17 -4.48 -17.01
CA ALA A 238 12.01 -3.74 -16.51
C ALA A 238 10.68 -4.43 -16.91
N SER A 239 10.62 -5.04 -18.10
CA SER A 239 9.45 -5.82 -18.52
C SER A 239 9.18 -7.01 -17.60
N GLN A 240 10.22 -7.68 -17.12
CA GLN A 240 10.09 -8.79 -16.16
C GLN A 240 9.62 -8.31 -14.77
N VAL A 241 10.00 -7.10 -14.33
CA VAL A 241 9.42 -6.46 -13.15
C VAL A 241 7.93 -6.24 -13.32
N GLY A 242 7.52 -5.70 -14.47
CA GLY A 242 6.11 -5.53 -14.83
C GLY A 242 5.35 -6.84 -14.83
N THR A 243 5.91 -7.89 -15.44
CA THR A 243 5.32 -9.24 -15.49
C THR A 243 5.10 -9.81 -14.08
N TYR A 244 6.10 -9.69 -13.19
CA TYR A 244 5.95 -10.11 -11.81
C TYR A 244 4.77 -9.40 -11.11
N GLN A 245 4.72 -8.07 -11.23
CA GLN A 245 3.67 -7.29 -10.57
C GLN A 245 2.28 -7.55 -11.15
N LEU A 246 2.18 -7.76 -12.49
CA LEU A 246 0.95 -8.18 -13.15
C LEU A 246 0.42 -9.48 -12.56
N PHE A 247 1.22 -10.54 -12.55
CA PHE A 247 0.81 -11.84 -12.03
C PHE A 247 0.52 -11.80 -10.53
N ALA A 248 1.33 -11.09 -9.74
CA ALA A 248 1.10 -10.92 -8.32
C ALA A 248 -0.26 -10.27 -8.05
N THR A 249 -0.61 -9.21 -8.79
CA THR A 249 -1.89 -8.50 -8.63
C THR A 249 -3.07 -9.32 -9.14
N LEU A 250 -2.95 -10.00 -10.28
CA LEU A 250 -4.01 -10.87 -10.79
C LEU A 250 -4.31 -12.02 -9.85
N PHE A 251 -3.28 -12.57 -9.19
CA PHE A 251 -3.45 -13.64 -8.20
C PHE A 251 -4.12 -13.15 -6.90
N GLU A 252 -3.97 -11.87 -6.55
CA GLU A 252 -4.63 -11.28 -5.39
C GLU A 252 -6.18 -11.31 -5.53
N ILE A 253 -6.72 -11.17 -6.75
CA ILE A 253 -8.17 -11.09 -6.99
C ILE A 253 -8.90 -12.35 -6.50
N PRO A 254 -8.58 -13.58 -6.96
CA PRO A 254 -9.23 -14.79 -6.46
C PRO A 254 -9.00 -15.01 -4.98
N MET A 255 -7.84 -14.59 -4.44
CA MET A 255 -7.56 -14.69 -3.02
C MET A 255 -8.47 -13.80 -2.17
N ILE A 256 -8.72 -12.56 -2.61
CA ILE A 256 -9.67 -11.66 -1.95
C ILE A 256 -11.06 -12.31 -1.90
N LEU A 257 -11.52 -12.89 -3.02
CA LEU A 257 -12.83 -13.57 -3.09
C LEU A 257 -12.91 -14.82 -2.20
N ALA A 258 -11.82 -15.59 -2.09
CA ALA A 258 -11.74 -16.77 -1.24
C ALA A 258 -11.64 -16.44 0.26
N THR A 259 -11.20 -15.22 0.62
CA THR A 259 -10.90 -14.83 2.00
C THR A 259 -12.10 -14.98 2.93
N ASP A 260 -13.31 -14.59 2.50
CA ASP A 260 -14.51 -14.68 3.31
C ASP A 260 -14.86 -16.13 3.68
N TYR A 261 -14.61 -17.07 2.76
CA TYR A 261 -14.78 -18.50 3.03
C TYR A 261 -13.71 -19.03 3.98
N ILE A 262 -12.45 -18.64 3.79
CA ILE A 262 -11.32 -19.05 4.63
C ILE A 262 -11.51 -18.59 6.07
N ILE A 263 -11.87 -17.32 6.27
CA ILE A 263 -12.02 -16.69 7.60
C ILE A 263 -13.18 -17.32 8.40
N LYS A 264 -14.23 -17.81 7.73
CA LYS A 264 -15.33 -18.51 8.41
C LYS A 264 -14.93 -19.88 8.96
N LYS A 265 -13.91 -20.52 8.39
CA LYS A 265 -13.52 -21.90 8.75
C LYS A 265 -12.25 -21.97 9.61
N ILE A 266 -11.36 -21.01 9.49
CA ILE A 266 -10.04 -21.06 10.10
C ILE A 266 -9.89 -19.91 11.10
N PRO A 267 -9.46 -20.16 12.34
CA PRO A 267 -9.19 -19.12 13.33
C PRO A 267 -8.15 -18.11 12.82
N TYR A 268 -8.35 -16.82 13.07
CA TYR A 268 -7.49 -15.71 12.61
C TYR A 268 -6.00 -15.91 12.90
N ARG A 269 -5.67 -16.51 14.05
CA ARG A 269 -4.29 -16.81 14.43
C ARG A 269 -3.59 -17.70 13.40
N TYR A 270 -4.25 -18.77 12.95
CA TYR A 270 -3.66 -19.71 11.98
C TYR A 270 -3.55 -19.09 10.59
N ILE A 271 -4.50 -18.24 10.20
CA ILE A 271 -4.43 -17.49 8.93
C ILE A 271 -3.24 -16.53 8.97
N MET A 272 -3.06 -15.84 10.10
CA MET A 272 -1.91 -14.93 10.31
C MET A 272 -0.59 -15.69 10.28
N MET A 273 -0.48 -16.82 10.97
CA MET A 273 0.69 -17.69 10.93
C MET A 273 1.00 -18.15 9.52
N PHE A 274 -0.01 -18.60 8.77
CA PHE A 274 0.15 -19.03 7.39
C PHE A 274 0.66 -17.88 6.49
N ALA A 275 0.09 -16.68 6.61
CA ALA A 275 0.54 -15.50 5.87
C ALA A 275 2.02 -15.17 6.16
N ILE A 276 2.44 -15.25 7.43
CA ILE A 276 3.82 -15.00 7.85
C ILE A 276 4.75 -16.09 7.30
N ILE A 277 4.36 -17.37 7.39
CA ILE A 277 5.14 -18.49 6.86
C ILE A 277 5.35 -18.35 5.34
N MET A 278 4.31 -17.95 4.59
CA MET A 278 4.46 -17.71 3.15
C MET A 278 5.49 -16.61 2.85
N SER A 279 5.51 -15.52 3.66
CA SER A 279 6.55 -14.49 3.53
C SER A 279 7.94 -15.01 3.93
N MET A 280 8.04 -15.85 4.97
CA MET A 280 9.32 -16.47 5.37
C MET A 280 9.90 -17.32 4.24
N ILE A 281 9.08 -18.19 3.64
CA ILE A 281 9.48 -19.03 2.50
C ILE A 281 9.95 -18.14 1.34
N ASN A 282 9.18 -17.08 1.03
CA ASN A 282 9.51 -16.16 -0.05
C ASN A 282 10.87 -15.47 0.17
N PHE A 283 11.11 -14.92 1.36
CA PHE A 283 12.38 -14.21 1.64
C PHE A 283 13.56 -15.16 1.79
N ALA A 284 13.37 -16.34 2.37
CA ALA A 284 14.40 -17.38 2.40
C ALA A 284 14.80 -17.80 0.98
N TRP A 285 13.82 -17.98 0.10
CA TRP A 285 14.07 -18.28 -1.30
C TRP A 285 14.83 -17.16 -2.02
N TYR A 286 14.41 -15.90 -1.84
CA TYR A 286 15.10 -14.76 -2.46
C TYR A 286 16.53 -14.56 -1.93
N ALA A 287 16.81 -14.93 -0.68
CA ALA A 287 18.15 -14.92 -0.13
C ALA A 287 19.12 -15.90 -0.85
N THR A 288 18.62 -16.92 -1.54
CA THR A 288 19.45 -17.81 -2.36
C THR A 288 19.85 -17.20 -3.71
N LEU A 289 19.38 -15.99 -4.03
CA LEU A 289 19.62 -15.28 -5.29
C LEU A 289 19.22 -16.11 -6.52
N PRO A 290 17.95 -16.56 -6.60
CA PRO A 290 17.49 -17.41 -7.69
C PRO A 290 17.46 -16.67 -9.03
N SER A 291 17.38 -17.40 -10.14
CA SER A 291 17.24 -16.79 -11.47
C SER A 291 15.94 -15.98 -11.59
N VAL A 292 15.92 -15.01 -12.50
CA VAL A 292 14.79 -14.08 -12.69
C VAL A 292 13.47 -14.82 -12.91
N ASN A 293 13.47 -15.89 -13.70
CA ASN A 293 12.26 -16.69 -13.94
C ASN A 293 11.73 -17.32 -12.64
N MET A 294 12.62 -17.81 -11.78
CA MET A 294 12.24 -18.37 -10.49
C MET A 294 11.70 -17.30 -9.54
N ILE A 295 12.24 -16.06 -9.59
CA ILE A 295 11.69 -14.92 -8.85
C ILE A 295 10.25 -14.64 -9.31
N ILE A 296 10.00 -14.66 -10.62
CA ILE A 296 8.68 -14.41 -11.19
C ILE A 296 7.68 -15.49 -10.74
N TYR A 297 8.02 -16.77 -10.82
CA TYR A 297 7.09 -17.85 -10.45
C TYR A 297 6.69 -17.87 -8.97
N VAL A 298 7.48 -17.26 -8.11
CA VAL A 298 7.21 -17.22 -6.66
C VAL A 298 6.22 -16.10 -6.24
N PHE A 299 5.65 -15.34 -7.19
CA PHE A 299 4.63 -14.30 -6.92
C PHE A 299 3.46 -14.81 -6.07
N VAL A 300 3.14 -16.09 -6.15
CA VAL A 300 2.06 -16.76 -5.41
C VAL A 300 2.23 -16.59 -3.90
N PHE A 301 3.44 -16.74 -3.37
CA PHE A 301 3.70 -16.60 -1.93
C PHE A 301 3.43 -15.17 -1.44
N LYS A 302 3.82 -14.16 -2.24
CA LYS A 302 3.48 -12.76 -1.94
C LYS A 302 1.96 -12.56 -1.90
N GLY A 303 1.24 -13.08 -2.91
CA GLY A 303 -0.21 -12.93 -2.99
C GLY A 303 -0.92 -13.54 -1.78
N PHE A 304 -0.58 -14.78 -1.39
CA PHE A 304 -1.13 -15.41 -0.18
C PHE A 304 -0.83 -14.59 1.07
N SER A 305 0.42 -14.18 1.24
CA SER A 305 0.88 -13.48 2.44
C SER A 305 0.18 -12.14 2.63
N THR A 306 0.31 -11.23 1.66
CA THR A 306 -0.15 -9.85 1.82
C THR A 306 -1.66 -9.73 1.84
N VAL A 307 -2.38 -10.50 1.01
CA VAL A 307 -3.85 -10.46 0.96
C VAL A 307 -4.44 -11.00 2.24
N LEU A 308 -4.04 -12.19 2.68
CA LEU A 308 -4.58 -12.79 3.90
C LEU A 308 -4.30 -11.91 5.11
N PHE A 309 -3.08 -11.40 5.26
CA PHE A 309 -2.75 -10.52 6.38
C PHE A 309 -3.56 -9.21 6.35
N THR A 310 -3.74 -8.60 5.17
CA THR A 310 -4.58 -7.39 5.01
C THR A 310 -6.02 -7.64 5.43
N MET A 311 -6.62 -8.74 4.93
CA MET A 311 -8.03 -9.04 5.17
C MET A 311 -8.33 -9.38 6.62
N ILE A 312 -7.42 -10.09 7.30
CA ILE A 312 -7.61 -10.39 8.73
C ILE A 312 -7.33 -9.19 9.62
N THR A 313 -6.48 -8.24 9.20
CA THR A 313 -6.10 -7.07 10.01
C THR A 313 -7.33 -6.29 10.49
N VAL A 314 -8.23 -5.93 9.57
CA VAL A 314 -9.45 -5.17 9.91
C VAL A 314 -10.30 -5.93 10.93
N ARG A 315 -10.50 -7.23 10.71
CA ARG A 315 -11.32 -8.08 11.59
C ARG A 315 -10.65 -8.33 12.94
N LEU A 316 -9.32 -8.50 12.96
CA LEU A 316 -8.57 -8.66 14.19
C LEU A 316 -8.68 -7.40 15.07
N VAL A 317 -8.55 -6.21 14.50
CA VAL A 317 -8.71 -4.98 15.25
C VAL A 317 -10.10 -4.89 15.87
N MET A 318 -11.17 -5.20 15.12
CA MET A 318 -12.54 -5.21 15.63
C MET A 318 -12.75 -6.18 16.81
N VAL A 319 -12.02 -7.29 16.82
CA VAL A 319 -12.11 -8.32 17.86
C VAL A 319 -11.26 -8.00 19.08
N LEU A 320 -10.11 -7.34 18.86
CA LEU A 320 -9.13 -7.07 19.92
C LEU A 320 -9.46 -5.84 20.77
N VAL A 321 -10.20 -4.88 20.22
CA VAL A 321 -10.50 -3.61 20.90
C VAL A 321 -12.01 -3.38 21.00
N LYS A 322 -12.43 -2.45 21.87
CA LYS A 322 -13.82 -2.02 21.95
C LYS A 322 -14.25 -1.33 20.67
N GLU A 323 -15.52 -1.45 20.30
CA GLU A 323 -16.09 -0.87 19.08
C GLU A 323 -15.80 0.63 18.92
N GLU A 324 -15.82 1.36 20.03
CA GLU A 324 -15.53 2.80 20.11
C GLU A 324 -14.09 3.15 19.70
N TYR A 325 -13.14 2.21 19.80
CA TYR A 325 -11.71 2.43 19.57
C TYR A 325 -11.20 1.83 18.25
N VAL A 326 -12.05 1.12 17.51
CA VAL A 326 -11.65 0.36 16.30
C VAL A 326 -10.96 1.27 15.27
N SER A 327 -11.52 2.44 15.00
CA SER A 327 -10.95 3.39 14.03
C SER A 327 -9.56 3.88 14.45
N THR A 328 -9.43 4.28 15.75
CA THR A 328 -8.15 4.73 16.30
C THR A 328 -7.12 3.60 16.32
N ALA A 329 -7.52 2.41 16.75
CA ALA A 329 -6.63 1.24 16.78
C ALA A 329 -6.16 0.81 15.39
N TYR A 330 -7.04 0.86 14.39
CA TYR A 330 -6.68 0.59 12.99
C TYR A 330 -5.70 1.64 12.45
N GLY A 331 -5.93 2.92 12.77
CA GLY A 331 -5.01 4.01 12.41
C GLY A 331 -3.62 3.84 13.02
N ILE A 332 -3.54 3.47 14.31
CA ILE A 332 -2.27 3.18 14.99
C ILE A 332 -1.56 1.99 14.35
N GLN A 333 -2.29 0.91 14.03
CA GLN A 333 -1.74 -0.25 13.36
C GLN A 333 -1.17 0.09 11.98
N ALA A 334 -1.91 0.88 11.19
CA ALA A 334 -1.45 1.32 9.87
C ALA A 334 -0.21 2.23 9.97
N MET A 335 -0.21 3.17 10.92
CA MET A 335 0.91 4.07 11.18
C MET A 335 2.17 3.30 11.60
N LEU A 336 2.06 2.36 12.54
CA LEU A 336 3.20 1.59 13.01
C LEU A 336 3.68 0.56 11.98
N GLY A 337 2.77 -0.16 11.33
CA GLY A 337 3.14 -1.19 10.36
C GLY A 337 3.59 -0.62 9.02
N LYS A 338 2.66 0.02 8.31
CA LYS A 338 2.91 0.55 6.95
C LYS A 338 3.65 1.89 6.93
N GLY A 339 3.63 2.64 8.03
CA GLY A 339 4.37 3.90 8.20
C GLY A 339 5.76 3.64 8.75
N VAL A 340 5.88 3.57 10.07
CA VAL A 340 7.17 3.50 10.78
C VAL A 340 7.93 2.21 10.48
N GLY A 341 7.24 1.06 10.46
CA GLY A 341 7.86 -0.23 10.14
C GLY A 341 8.46 -0.23 8.73
N ALA A 342 7.68 0.18 7.73
CA ALA A 342 8.17 0.27 6.36
C ALA A 342 9.37 1.24 6.24
N MET A 343 9.29 2.42 6.85
CA MET A 343 10.37 3.41 6.85
C MET A 343 11.67 2.84 7.41
N LEU A 344 11.62 2.24 8.61
CA LEU A 344 12.83 1.72 9.26
C LEU A 344 13.43 0.56 8.49
N PHE A 345 12.60 -0.40 8.03
CA PHE A 345 13.08 -1.52 7.23
C PHE A 345 13.69 -1.09 5.89
N GLN A 346 13.13 -0.07 5.23
CA GLN A 346 13.67 0.49 3.99
C GLN A 346 15.02 1.15 4.22
N LEU A 347 15.15 1.97 5.28
CA LEU A 347 16.41 2.66 5.60
C LEU A 347 17.55 1.68 5.96
N ILE A 348 17.24 0.68 6.79
CA ILE A 348 18.20 -0.37 7.16
C ILE A 348 18.52 -1.23 5.94
N GLY A 349 17.48 -1.65 5.19
CA GLY A 349 17.62 -2.49 4.00
C GLY A 349 18.50 -1.86 2.92
N GLY A 350 18.36 -0.56 2.65
CA GLY A 350 19.21 0.14 1.68
C GLY A 350 20.70 0.12 2.08
N ARG A 351 21.01 0.34 3.36
CA ARG A 351 22.38 0.25 3.87
C ARG A 351 22.96 -1.17 3.77
N ILE A 352 22.12 -2.18 4.03
CA ILE A 352 22.52 -3.58 3.91
C ILE A 352 22.82 -3.93 2.44
N ILE A 353 22.03 -3.45 1.49
CA ILE A 353 22.30 -3.66 0.06
C ILE A 353 23.65 -3.05 -0.33
N ASP A 354 23.95 -1.83 0.11
CA ASP A 354 25.22 -1.16 -0.21
C ASP A 354 26.45 -1.87 0.43
N SER A 355 26.30 -2.50 1.60
CA SER A 355 27.40 -3.11 2.35
C SER A 355 27.57 -4.62 2.11
N ILE A 356 26.47 -5.37 2.04
CA ILE A 356 26.46 -6.84 2.01
C ILE A 356 25.83 -7.38 0.70
N GLY A 357 25.06 -6.54 0.01
CA GLY A 357 24.34 -6.91 -1.21
C GLY A 357 22.95 -7.48 -0.97
N MET A 358 22.33 -7.99 -2.06
CA MET A 358 20.95 -8.49 -2.06
C MET A 358 20.74 -9.75 -1.21
N ASN A 359 21.73 -10.60 -1.09
CA ASN A 359 21.67 -11.76 -0.18
C ASN A 359 21.44 -11.31 1.27
N GLY A 360 22.31 -10.41 1.77
CA GLY A 360 22.19 -9.85 3.12
C GLY A 360 20.87 -9.13 3.35
N PHE A 361 20.38 -8.42 2.34
CA PHE A 361 19.07 -7.75 2.38
C PHE A 361 17.92 -8.74 2.60
N TYR A 362 17.87 -9.83 1.84
CA TYR A 362 16.79 -10.82 2.02
C TYR A 362 16.92 -11.62 3.30
N LEU A 363 18.15 -11.87 3.80
CA LEU A 363 18.37 -12.44 5.13
C LEU A 363 17.86 -11.50 6.23
N PHE A 364 18.05 -10.19 6.09
CA PHE A 364 17.49 -9.20 7.01
C PHE A 364 15.96 -9.22 6.99
N LEU A 365 15.31 -9.25 5.82
CA LEU A 365 13.85 -9.36 5.72
C LEU A 365 13.35 -10.68 6.32
N PHE A 366 14.05 -11.78 6.08
CA PHE A 366 13.75 -13.09 6.67
C PHE A 366 13.85 -13.06 8.19
N ALA A 367 14.88 -12.45 8.75
CA ALA A 367 15.01 -12.27 10.19
C ALA A 367 13.88 -11.44 10.78
N GLY A 368 13.52 -10.33 10.13
CA GLY A 368 12.39 -9.50 10.53
C GLY A 368 11.06 -10.25 10.55
N ILE A 369 10.75 -10.99 9.48
CA ILE A 369 9.50 -11.76 9.43
C ILE A 369 9.50 -12.94 10.40
N THR A 370 10.68 -13.50 10.73
CA THR A 370 10.83 -14.54 11.74
C THR A 370 10.50 -14.02 13.13
N ILE A 371 10.87 -12.78 13.46
CA ILE A 371 10.44 -12.14 14.70
C ILE A 371 8.90 -12.03 14.76
N ALA A 372 8.25 -11.61 13.66
CA ALA A 372 6.79 -11.60 13.58
C ALA A 372 6.19 -12.99 13.84
N PHE A 373 6.80 -14.04 13.27
CA PHE A 373 6.38 -15.43 13.50
C PHE A 373 6.49 -15.83 14.97
N VAL A 374 7.65 -15.59 15.58
CA VAL A 374 7.90 -15.91 17.00
C VAL A 374 6.89 -15.20 17.89
N VAL A 375 6.66 -13.90 17.68
CA VAL A 375 5.66 -13.14 18.45
C VAL A 375 4.25 -13.73 18.25
N THR A 376 3.93 -14.22 17.05
CA THR A 376 2.62 -14.86 16.78
C THR A 376 2.43 -16.16 17.56
N LEU A 377 3.49 -16.86 17.95
CA LEU A 377 3.39 -18.05 18.81
C LEU A 377 2.88 -17.70 20.20
N PHE A 378 3.15 -16.52 20.69
CA PHE A 378 2.66 -16.00 21.99
C PHE A 378 1.31 -15.29 21.86
N PHE A 379 0.88 -14.97 20.64
CA PHE A 379 -0.41 -14.32 20.40
C PHE A 379 -1.57 -15.27 20.69
N ARG A 380 -2.39 -14.89 21.67
CA ARG A 380 -3.60 -15.64 22.05
C ARG A 380 -4.84 -14.80 21.77
N MET A 381 -5.80 -15.39 21.09
CA MET A 381 -7.10 -14.74 20.88
C MET A 381 -7.87 -14.64 22.17
N PRO A 382 -8.54 -13.52 22.46
CA PRO A 382 -9.45 -13.42 23.59
C PRO A 382 -10.56 -14.50 23.49
N LYS A 383 -10.92 -15.13 24.61
CA LYS A 383 -11.88 -16.25 24.64
C LYS A 383 -13.31 -15.91 24.18
N LYS A 384 -13.63 -14.63 23.95
CA LYS A 384 -14.98 -14.14 23.63
C LYS A 384 -15.39 -14.23 22.15
N VAL A 385 -14.57 -14.78 21.27
CA VAL A 385 -14.89 -14.84 19.84
C VAL A 385 -14.73 -16.24 19.30
N ARG A 386 -15.70 -17.10 19.60
CA ARG A 386 -16.11 -18.17 18.70
C ARG A 386 -17.25 -17.59 17.85
N VAL A 387 -16.95 -17.30 16.59
CA VAL A 387 -17.98 -17.03 15.55
C VAL A 387 -18.71 -18.31 15.21
#